data_ee0cf793b2838c4c5726a34e87d32a69
#
_entry.id   ee0cf793b2838c4c5726a34e87d32a69
#
_cell.length_a   1.000
_cell.length_b   1.000
_cell.length_c   1.000
_cell.angle_alpha   90.00
_cell.angle_beta   90.00
_cell.angle_gamma   90.00
#
_symmetry.space_group_name_H-M   'P 1'
#
loop_
_entity.id
_entity.type
_entity.pdbx_description
1 polymer ?
#
loop_
_entity_poly.entity_id
_entity_poly.type
_entity_poly.pdbx_seq_one_letter_code
_entity_poly.pdbx_strand_id
1 'polypeptide(L)'
;MKHKDTQLDPNKLRSYIDLVGYKESPILKELRDETSGLGDISIMQIGAAQGALIKMICMLGGFTKCIEIGVFTGYSSICIAEGMAKNGKLFALDKSKEFTHIAEKYWDKLKLNNKIKLLLGNAKDTLDNFISSNLENTFDFVFIDADKSNYLDYYEKSLKLIRSGGIIIIDNTIWKGKVLDENDNSSSAKSIKLLNNFIAKDERVEHCLISIYDGMTLCIKK
;
A
#
# COMPACT_ATOMS: atom_id res chain seq x y z
N MET A 1 37.56 -16.74 7.45
CA MET A 1 36.68 -16.64 8.63
C MET A 1 35.34 -17.22 8.26
N LYS A 2 34.92 -18.35 8.83
CA LYS A 2 33.57 -18.87 8.68
C LYS A 2 32.65 -17.95 9.50
N HIS A 3 31.83 -17.15 8.85
CA HIS A 3 30.70 -16.50 9.52
C HIS A 3 29.86 -17.62 10.13
N LYS A 4 29.83 -17.71 11.47
CA LYS A 4 28.78 -18.45 12.17
C LYS A 4 27.49 -17.74 11.78
N ASP A 5 26.63 -18.41 11.01
CA ASP A 5 25.26 -17.97 10.79
C ASP A 5 24.60 -17.90 12.17
N THR A 6 24.61 -16.70 12.73
CA THR A 6 23.83 -16.43 13.92
C THR A 6 22.39 -16.47 13.48
N GLN A 7 21.67 -17.55 13.80
CA GLN A 7 20.24 -17.63 13.55
C GLN A 7 19.59 -16.46 14.28
N LEU A 8 19.24 -15.43 13.51
CA LEU A 8 18.53 -14.25 14.04
C LEU A 8 17.15 -14.70 14.49
N ASP A 9 16.85 -14.48 15.77
CA ASP A 9 15.49 -14.65 16.31
C ASP A 9 14.58 -13.59 15.63
N PRO A 10 13.59 -14.00 14.81
CA PRO A 10 12.74 -13.06 14.07
C PRO A 10 11.99 -12.09 15.01
N ASN A 11 11.61 -12.53 16.21
CA ASN A 11 10.90 -11.68 17.16
C ASN A 11 11.81 -10.62 17.77
N LYS A 12 13.06 -10.98 18.09
CA LYS A 12 14.06 -10.02 18.59
C LYS A 12 14.43 -9.01 17.52
N LEU A 13 14.58 -9.46 16.27
CA LEU A 13 14.85 -8.57 15.15
C LEU A 13 13.69 -7.59 14.93
N ARG A 14 12.46 -8.09 14.97
CA ARG A 14 11.27 -7.23 14.85
C ARG A 14 11.21 -6.20 15.98
N SER A 15 11.38 -6.61 17.24
CA SER A 15 11.38 -5.69 18.38
C SER A 15 12.47 -4.63 18.28
N TYR A 16 13.64 -4.99 17.75
CA TYR A 16 14.72 -4.02 17.51
C TYR A 16 14.35 -3.03 16.40
N ILE A 17 13.77 -3.50 15.29
CA ILE A 17 13.30 -2.63 14.20
C ILE A 17 12.21 -1.69 14.71
N ASP A 18 11.25 -2.19 15.49
CA ASP A 18 10.18 -1.37 16.08
C ASP A 18 10.73 -0.28 17.03
N LEU A 19 11.87 -0.53 17.68
CA LEU A 19 12.52 0.43 18.56
C LEU A 19 13.30 1.53 17.81
N VAL A 20 14.00 1.18 16.72
CA VAL A 20 14.98 2.09 16.09
C VAL A 20 14.78 2.31 14.59
N GLY A 21 13.92 1.51 13.94
CA GLY A 21 13.81 1.46 12.48
C GLY A 21 12.99 2.58 11.85
N TYR A 22 12.12 3.22 12.62
CA TYR A 22 11.23 4.28 12.13
C TYR A 22 10.73 5.17 13.28
N LYS A 23 10.10 6.30 12.91
CA LYS A 23 9.42 7.18 13.87
C LYS A 23 7.94 7.21 13.53
N GLU A 24 7.10 6.64 14.38
CA GLU A 24 5.65 6.76 14.28
C GLU A 24 5.20 8.04 15.00
N SER A 25 4.40 8.87 14.33
CA SER A 25 3.85 10.07 14.95
C SER A 25 2.80 9.72 16.00
N PRO A 26 2.61 10.57 17.04
CA PRO A 26 1.59 10.31 18.08
C PRO A 26 0.19 10.07 17.50
N ILE A 27 -0.18 10.77 16.44
CA ILE A 27 -1.50 10.65 15.80
C ILE A 27 -1.65 9.32 15.04
N LEU A 28 -0.58 8.82 14.40
CA LEU A 28 -0.59 7.51 13.76
C LEU A 28 -0.65 6.38 14.80
N LYS A 29 0.01 6.57 15.94
CA LYS A 29 -0.11 5.63 17.07
C LYS A 29 -1.54 5.62 17.63
N GLU A 30 -2.15 6.79 17.84
CA GLU A 30 -3.55 6.91 18.27
C GLU A 30 -4.50 6.18 17.31
N LEU A 31 -4.33 6.38 16.00
CA LEU A 31 -5.10 5.67 14.98
C LEU A 31 -4.89 4.15 15.05
N ARG A 32 -3.66 3.70 15.27
CA ARG A 32 -3.34 2.28 15.41
C ARG A 32 -4.01 1.68 16.65
N ASP A 33 -3.96 2.39 17.79
CA ASP A 33 -4.58 1.96 19.04
C ASP A 33 -6.11 1.88 18.88
N GLU A 34 -6.75 2.86 18.24
CA GLU A 34 -8.18 2.83 17.93
C GLU A 34 -8.54 1.68 16.97
N THR A 35 -7.73 1.47 15.92
CA THR A 35 -7.93 0.37 14.97
C THR A 35 -7.80 -0.99 15.64
N SER A 36 -6.88 -1.15 16.60
CA SER A 36 -6.70 -2.39 17.35
C SER A 36 -7.96 -2.77 18.15
N GLY A 37 -8.74 -1.78 18.56
CA GLY A 37 -10.04 -1.98 19.21
C GLY A 37 -11.12 -2.60 18.34
N LEU A 38 -10.92 -2.69 17.02
CA LEU A 38 -11.83 -3.37 16.09
C LEU A 38 -11.73 -4.91 16.12
N GLY A 39 -10.84 -5.48 16.96
CA GLY A 39 -10.63 -6.92 17.07
C GLY A 39 -9.87 -7.51 15.88
N ASP A 40 -10.26 -8.71 15.44
CA ASP A 40 -9.52 -9.49 14.43
C ASP A 40 -9.34 -8.76 13.09
N ILE A 41 -10.26 -7.87 12.74
CA ILE A 41 -10.19 -7.11 11.48
C ILE A 41 -9.06 -6.07 11.47
N SER A 42 -8.55 -5.69 12.65
CA SER A 42 -7.42 -4.73 12.78
C SER A 42 -6.15 -5.17 12.05
N ILE A 43 -6.01 -6.48 11.79
CA ILE A 43 -4.89 -7.04 11.01
C ILE A 43 -4.82 -6.49 9.57
N MET A 44 -5.89 -5.89 9.08
CA MET A 44 -5.90 -5.26 7.75
C MET A 44 -5.11 -3.94 7.70
N GLN A 45 -4.78 -3.33 8.85
CA GLN A 45 -3.99 -2.11 8.87
C GLN A 45 -2.52 -2.44 8.59
N ILE A 46 -1.89 -1.68 7.70
CA ILE A 46 -0.45 -1.82 7.42
C ILE A 46 0.41 -1.58 8.67
N GLY A 47 1.61 -2.17 8.69
CA GLY A 47 2.58 -1.98 9.74
C GLY A 47 3.22 -0.57 9.72
N ALA A 48 3.72 -0.10 10.88
CA ALA A 48 4.32 1.23 10.98
C ALA A 48 5.58 1.39 10.11
N ALA A 49 6.40 0.34 9.99
CA ALA A 49 7.57 0.35 9.10
C ALA A 49 7.16 0.45 7.62
N GLN A 50 6.06 -0.21 7.22
CA GLN A 50 5.50 -0.07 5.85
C GLN A 50 5.04 1.36 5.60
N GLY A 51 4.29 1.95 6.54
CA GLY A 51 3.86 3.34 6.45
C GLY A 51 5.03 4.32 6.36
N ALA A 52 6.08 4.11 7.15
CA ALA A 52 7.30 4.92 7.09
C ALA A 52 7.99 4.80 5.72
N LEU A 53 8.11 3.59 5.17
CA LEU A 53 8.69 3.34 3.85
C LEU A 53 7.88 4.04 2.75
N ILE A 54 6.55 3.90 2.75
CA ILE A 54 5.64 4.56 1.81
C ILE A 54 5.82 6.08 1.87
N LYS A 55 5.81 6.65 3.09
CA LYS A 55 6.02 8.09 3.29
C LYS A 55 7.36 8.55 2.71
N MET A 56 8.45 7.83 2.98
CA MET A 56 9.77 8.17 2.45
C MET A 56 9.82 8.10 0.92
N ILE A 57 9.20 7.09 0.30
CA ILE A 57 9.12 6.98 -1.16
C ILE A 57 8.36 8.18 -1.75
N CYS A 58 7.23 8.56 -1.15
CA CYS A 58 6.47 9.73 -1.57
C CYS A 58 7.28 11.05 -1.41
N MET A 59 8.07 11.18 -0.34
CA MET A 59 8.96 12.33 -0.13
C MET A 59 10.07 12.40 -1.18
N LEU A 60 10.71 11.26 -1.49
CA LEU A 60 11.77 11.18 -2.50
C LEU A 60 11.25 11.49 -3.90
N GLY A 61 10.03 11.00 -4.22
CA GLY A 61 9.41 11.21 -5.52
C GLY A 61 8.81 12.62 -5.71
N GLY A 62 8.56 13.35 -4.62
CA GLY A 62 7.88 14.66 -4.69
C GLY A 62 6.49 14.59 -5.33
N PHE A 63 5.79 13.49 -5.13
CA PHE A 63 4.55 13.15 -5.83
C PHE A 63 3.44 14.15 -5.59
N THR A 64 2.67 14.44 -6.65
CA THR A 64 1.57 15.41 -6.63
C THR A 64 0.21 14.77 -6.88
N LYS A 65 0.16 13.61 -7.54
CA LYS A 65 -1.10 12.94 -7.89
C LYS A 65 -1.00 11.45 -7.60
N CYS A 66 -1.67 11.02 -6.55
CA CYS A 66 -1.57 9.67 -6.01
C CYS A 66 -2.93 8.96 -5.99
N ILE A 67 -2.93 7.64 -6.09
CA ILE A 67 -4.09 6.77 -5.87
C ILE A 67 -3.77 5.79 -4.74
N GLU A 68 -4.74 5.52 -3.90
CA GLU A 68 -4.74 4.42 -2.94
C GLU A 68 -5.97 3.55 -3.19
N ILE A 69 -5.77 2.24 -3.29
CA ILE A 69 -6.82 1.24 -3.49
C ILE A 69 -6.88 0.37 -2.25
N GLY A 70 -7.90 0.57 -1.43
CA GLY A 70 -8.02 0.04 -0.07
C GLY A 70 -7.52 1.04 0.96
N VAL A 71 -8.44 1.61 1.73
CA VAL A 71 -8.18 2.68 2.72
C VAL A 71 -8.25 2.16 4.14
N PHE A 72 -9.27 1.34 4.41
CA PHE A 72 -9.60 0.85 5.74
C PHE A 72 -9.73 2.01 6.75
N THR A 73 -8.90 2.07 7.79
CA THR A 73 -8.91 3.15 8.79
C THR A 73 -7.98 4.32 8.45
N GLY A 74 -7.34 4.31 7.25
CA GLY A 74 -6.65 5.47 6.69
C GLY A 74 -5.21 5.68 7.13
N TYR A 75 -4.53 4.67 7.71
CA TYR A 75 -3.15 4.78 8.14
C TYR A 75 -2.20 5.04 6.96
N SER A 76 -2.31 4.24 5.90
CA SER A 76 -1.54 4.40 4.66
C SER A 76 -1.84 5.73 3.97
N SER A 77 -3.11 6.15 3.94
CA SER A 77 -3.52 7.45 3.38
C SER A 77 -2.78 8.62 4.04
N ILE A 78 -2.64 8.61 5.38
CA ILE A 78 -1.91 9.63 6.13
C ILE A 78 -0.43 9.59 5.73
N CYS A 79 0.18 8.40 5.68
CA CYS A 79 1.59 8.25 5.31
C CYS A 79 1.87 8.79 3.90
N ILE A 80 1.01 8.48 2.93
CA ILE A 80 1.09 8.99 1.55
C ILE A 80 0.93 10.52 1.55
N ALA A 81 -0.13 11.04 2.20
CA ALA A 81 -0.45 12.47 2.19
C ALA A 81 0.62 13.33 2.89
N GLU A 82 1.26 12.81 3.95
CA GLU A 82 2.37 13.48 4.61
C GLU A 82 3.66 13.44 3.78
N GLY A 83 3.87 12.37 2.98
CA GLY A 83 5.04 12.21 2.14
C GLY A 83 4.97 12.97 0.80
N MET A 84 3.78 13.18 0.25
CA MET A 84 3.60 13.84 -1.05
C MET A 84 3.81 15.37 -0.98
N ALA A 85 4.00 15.99 -2.13
CA ALA A 85 4.18 17.44 -2.25
C ALA A 85 3.04 18.23 -1.57
N LYS A 86 3.31 19.47 -1.16
CA LYS A 86 2.37 20.31 -0.40
C LYS A 86 1.03 20.50 -1.14
N ASN A 87 1.06 20.66 -2.45
CA ASN A 87 -0.10 20.82 -3.33
C ASN A 87 -0.63 19.49 -3.88
N GLY A 88 -0.12 18.35 -3.38
CA GLY A 88 -0.49 17.03 -3.85
C GLY A 88 -1.94 16.63 -3.53
N LYS A 89 -2.47 15.70 -4.32
CA LYS A 89 -3.80 15.10 -4.17
C LYS A 89 -3.70 13.59 -4.14
N LEU A 90 -4.31 12.98 -3.12
CA LEU A 90 -4.51 11.55 -2.99
C LEU A 90 -5.99 11.23 -3.27
N PHE A 91 -6.24 10.35 -4.22
CA PHE A 91 -7.54 9.73 -4.45
C PHE A 91 -7.57 8.41 -3.71
N ALA A 92 -8.29 8.36 -2.60
CA ALA A 92 -8.40 7.22 -1.70
C ALA A 92 -9.68 6.44 -2.02
N LEU A 93 -9.54 5.22 -2.55
CA LEU A 93 -10.63 4.39 -3.05
C LEU A 93 -10.95 3.29 -2.04
N ASP A 94 -12.18 3.22 -1.56
CA ASP A 94 -12.68 2.15 -0.69
C ASP A 94 -14.17 1.91 -0.92
N LYS A 95 -14.65 0.72 -0.58
CA LYS A 95 -16.07 0.37 -0.64
C LYS A 95 -16.77 0.47 0.72
N SER A 96 -16.02 0.50 1.82
CA SER A 96 -16.56 0.44 3.18
C SER A 96 -16.67 1.83 3.81
N LYS A 97 -17.90 2.31 3.96
CA LYS A 97 -18.17 3.53 4.73
C LYS A 97 -17.92 3.31 6.24
N GLU A 98 -18.06 2.08 6.71
CA GLU A 98 -17.93 1.73 8.12
C GLU A 98 -16.51 2.02 8.65
N PHE A 99 -15.47 1.68 7.89
CA PHE A 99 -14.10 1.90 8.33
C PHE A 99 -13.56 3.26 7.90
N THR A 100 -13.94 3.75 6.74
CA THR A 100 -13.45 5.03 6.24
C THR A 100 -13.89 6.24 7.05
N HIS A 101 -14.97 6.14 7.87
CA HIS A 101 -15.32 7.23 8.80
C HIS A 101 -14.25 7.45 9.88
N ILE A 102 -13.51 6.38 10.27
CA ILE A 102 -12.36 6.50 11.16
C ILE A 102 -11.23 7.25 10.43
N ALA A 103 -10.97 6.88 9.17
CA ALA A 103 -9.99 7.57 8.34
C ALA A 103 -10.27 9.07 8.24
N GLU A 104 -11.51 9.45 7.89
CA GLU A 104 -11.95 10.85 7.78
C GLU A 104 -11.73 11.63 9.09
N LYS A 105 -12.05 11.02 10.25
CA LYS A 105 -11.80 11.60 11.58
C LYS A 105 -10.32 11.97 11.78
N TYR A 106 -9.39 11.12 11.39
CA TYR A 106 -7.95 11.37 11.56
C TYR A 106 -7.40 12.31 10.49
N TRP A 107 -7.94 12.27 9.25
CA TRP A 107 -7.60 13.25 8.22
C TRP A 107 -8.03 14.66 8.63
N ASP A 108 -9.20 14.81 9.27
CA ASP A 108 -9.66 16.07 9.85
C ASP A 108 -8.72 16.59 10.93
N LYS A 109 -8.35 15.74 11.91
CA LYS A 109 -7.38 16.08 12.96
C LYS A 109 -6.07 16.62 12.40
N LEU A 110 -5.60 16.05 11.28
CA LEU A 110 -4.36 16.43 10.60
C LEU A 110 -4.56 17.52 9.54
N LYS A 111 -5.79 17.99 9.31
CA LYS A 111 -6.14 18.98 8.27
C LYS A 111 -5.72 18.53 6.86
N LEU A 112 -5.88 17.22 6.59
CA LEU A 112 -5.52 16.60 5.31
C LEU A 112 -6.69 16.55 4.30
N ASN A 113 -7.89 17.01 4.63
CA ASN A 113 -9.08 16.99 3.76
C ASN A 113 -8.88 17.73 2.44
N ASN A 114 -7.98 18.72 2.41
CA ASN A 114 -7.61 19.38 1.17
C ASN A 114 -6.66 18.57 0.30
N LYS A 115 -6.02 17.53 0.86
CA LYS A 115 -5.08 16.64 0.15
C LYS A 115 -5.72 15.30 -0.23
N ILE A 116 -6.57 14.74 0.64
CA ILE A 116 -7.15 13.41 0.48
C ILE A 116 -8.60 13.56 0.02
N LYS A 117 -8.95 12.89 -1.07
CA LYS A 117 -10.32 12.79 -1.59
C LYS A 117 -10.77 11.34 -1.50
N LEU A 118 -11.69 11.04 -0.58
CA LEU A 118 -12.33 9.72 -0.49
C LEU A 118 -13.29 9.52 -1.66
N LEU A 119 -13.18 8.37 -2.32
CA LEU A 119 -14.08 7.91 -3.38
C LEU A 119 -14.65 6.56 -2.95
N LEU A 120 -15.88 6.57 -2.43
CA LEU A 120 -16.58 5.37 -2.00
C LEU A 120 -17.20 4.65 -3.21
N GLY A 121 -16.95 3.36 -3.32
CA GLY A 121 -17.49 2.49 -4.37
C GLY A 121 -16.53 1.39 -4.80
N ASN A 122 -16.86 0.78 -5.93
CA ASN A 122 -15.98 -0.23 -6.53
C ASN A 122 -14.75 0.46 -7.13
N ALA A 123 -13.57 0.07 -6.66
CA ALA A 123 -12.32 0.67 -7.13
C ALA A 123 -12.08 0.44 -8.63
N LYS A 124 -12.50 -0.70 -9.19
CA LYS A 124 -12.36 -0.96 -10.65
C LYS A 124 -13.13 0.04 -11.48
N ASP A 125 -14.37 0.33 -11.08
CA ASP A 125 -15.21 1.30 -11.79
C ASP A 125 -14.61 2.71 -11.71
N THR A 126 -14.03 3.07 -10.55
CA THR A 126 -13.34 4.35 -10.37
C THR A 126 -12.10 4.45 -11.25
N LEU A 127 -11.29 3.40 -11.32
CA LEU A 127 -10.11 3.35 -12.17
C LEU A 127 -10.49 3.40 -13.67
N ASP A 128 -11.55 2.70 -14.08
CA ASP A 128 -12.08 2.76 -15.45
C ASP A 128 -12.58 4.17 -15.79
N ASN A 129 -13.24 4.83 -14.85
CA ASN A 129 -13.65 6.23 -15.01
C ASN A 129 -12.46 7.18 -15.15
N PHE A 130 -11.35 6.95 -14.44
CA PHE A 130 -10.13 7.74 -14.62
C PHE A 130 -9.53 7.52 -16.01
N ILE A 131 -9.46 6.28 -16.48
CA ILE A 131 -8.96 5.93 -17.82
C ILE A 131 -9.85 6.58 -18.90
N SER A 132 -11.18 6.42 -18.83
CA SER A 132 -12.13 7.00 -19.78
C SER A 132 -12.16 8.53 -19.76
N SER A 133 -11.72 9.15 -18.67
CA SER A 133 -11.56 10.60 -18.52
C SER A 133 -10.19 11.12 -19.01
N ASN A 134 -9.43 10.33 -19.76
CA ASN A 134 -8.12 10.66 -20.28
C ASN A 134 -7.08 11.04 -19.21
N LEU A 135 -7.13 10.36 -18.06
CA LEU A 135 -6.15 10.54 -16.98
C LEU A 135 -4.98 9.54 -17.05
N GLU A 136 -4.83 8.83 -18.16
CA GLU A 136 -3.70 7.95 -18.40
C GLU A 136 -2.38 8.71 -18.35
N ASN A 137 -1.34 8.08 -17.77
CA ASN A 137 0.00 8.64 -17.63
C ASN A 137 0.06 9.97 -16.84
N THR A 138 -0.90 10.21 -15.94
CA THR A 138 -0.95 11.47 -15.15
C THR A 138 -0.72 11.30 -13.67
N PHE A 139 -0.74 10.07 -13.15
CA PHE A 139 -0.49 9.81 -11.73
C PHE A 139 0.98 9.51 -11.48
N ASP A 140 1.47 9.91 -10.31
CA ASP A 140 2.84 9.70 -9.88
C ASP A 140 3.02 8.41 -9.08
N PHE A 141 2.00 8.04 -8.32
CA PHE A 141 2.08 6.98 -7.32
C PHE A 141 0.74 6.25 -7.16
N VAL A 142 0.79 4.93 -7.05
CA VAL A 142 -0.36 4.09 -6.72
C VAL A 142 0.03 3.13 -5.60
N PHE A 143 -0.82 3.03 -4.57
CA PHE A 143 -0.73 2.01 -3.53
C PHE A 143 -1.92 1.05 -3.64
N ILE A 144 -1.65 -0.26 -3.66
CA ILE A 144 -2.66 -1.32 -3.81
C ILE A 144 -2.65 -2.20 -2.57
N ASP A 145 -3.70 -2.11 -1.75
CA ASP A 145 -3.95 -2.96 -0.58
C ASP A 145 -5.45 -3.20 -0.37
N ALA A 146 -6.07 -3.89 -1.31
CA ALA A 146 -7.50 -4.19 -1.32
C ALA A 146 -7.76 -5.71 -1.41
N ASP A 147 -8.88 -6.10 -1.99
CA ASP A 147 -9.23 -7.50 -2.18
C ASP A 147 -8.30 -8.20 -3.18
N LYS A 148 -7.68 -9.28 -2.75
CA LYS A 148 -6.57 -9.94 -3.46
C LYS A 148 -7.00 -10.55 -4.79
N SER A 149 -8.28 -10.93 -4.94
CA SER A 149 -8.83 -11.49 -6.19
C SER A 149 -8.74 -10.54 -7.39
N ASN A 150 -8.68 -9.24 -7.15
CA ASN A 150 -8.62 -8.20 -8.18
C ASN A 150 -7.22 -7.58 -8.38
N TYR A 151 -6.17 -8.07 -7.70
CA TYR A 151 -4.85 -7.46 -7.72
C TYR A 151 -4.24 -7.29 -9.11
N LEU A 152 -4.39 -8.28 -10.00
CA LEU A 152 -3.87 -8.16 -11.36
C LEU A 152 -4.62 -7.08 -12.16
N ASP A 153 -5.93 -6.98 -12.00
CA ASP A 153 -6.73 -5.94 -12.65
C ASP A 153 -6.40 -4.53 -12.11
N TYR A 154 -6.22 -4.40 -10.79
CA TYR A 154 -5.75 -3.16 -10.17
C TYR A 154 -4.37 -2.76 -10.68
N TYR A 155 -3.44 -3.70 -10.80
CA TYR A 155 -2.11 -3.45 -11.34
C TYR A 155 -2.16 -2.96 -12.79
N GLU A 156 -2.88 -3.65 -13.68
CA GLU A 156 -2.99 -3.31 -15.09
C GLU A 156 -3.62 -1.91 -15.29
N LYS A 157 -4.70 -1.61 -14.56
CA LYS A 157 -5.34 -0.28 -14.62
C LYS A 157 -4.43 0.80 -14.03
N SER A 158 -3.74 0.51 -12.94
CA SER A 158 -2.75 1.43 -12.33
C SER A 158 -1.61 1.72 -13.29
N LEU A 159 -1.13 0.71 -14.02
CA LEU A 159 -0.05 0.87 -14.99
C LEU A 159 -0.44 1.77 -16.18
N LYS A 160 -1.72 1.77 -16.57
CA LYS A 160 -2.22 2.75 -17.57
C LYS A 160 -2.25 4.17 -17.03
N LEU A 161 -2.65 4.34 -15.76
CA LEU A 161 -2.84 5.63 -15.14
C LEU A 161 -1.53 6.30 -14.73
N ILE A 162 -0.53 5.51 -14.33
CA ILE A 162 0.75 6.02 -13.83
C ILE A 162 1.63 6.50 -15.00
N ARG A 163 2.34 7.61 -14.80
CA ARG A 163 3.31 8.13 -15.78
C ARG A 163 4.59 7.28 -15.82
N SER A 164 5.40 7.45 -16.86
CA SER A 164 6.78 6.91 -16.86
C SER A 164 7.58 7.47 -15.66
N GLY A 165 8.35 6.62 -15.00
CA GLY A 165 9.05 6.93 -13.75
C GLY A 165 8.14 7.01 -12.51
N GLY A 166 6.84 6.79 -12.65
CA GLY A 166 5.92 6.67 -11.51
C GLY A 166 6.03 5.32 -10.82
N ILE A 167 5.54 5.22 -9.59
CA ILE A 167 5.70 4.06 -8.72
C ILE A 167 4.36 3.43 -8.37
N ILE A 168 4.25 2.11 -8.52
CA ILE A 168 3.16 1.29 -7.97
C ILE A 168 3.74 0.48 -6.81
N ILE A 169 3.09 0.51 -5.65
CA ILE A 169 3.39 -0.36 -4.52
C ILE A 169 2.20 -1.28 -4.28
N ILE A 170 2.47 -2.58 -4.13
CA ILE A 170 1.46 -3.60 -3.90
C ILE A 170 1.79 -4.31 -2.59
N ASP A 171 0.87 -4.30 -1.63
CA ASP A 171 1.04 -4.97 -0.33
C ASP A 171 0.63 -6.45 -0.36
N ASN A 172 1.05 -7.20 0.66
CA ASN A 172 0.77 -8.62 0.90
C ASN A 172 1.19 -9.57 -0.24
N THR A 173 2.28 -9.27 -0.92
CA THR A 173 2.75 -10.07 -2.05
C THR A 173 3.46 -11.38 -1.65
N ILE A 174 3.70 -11.61 -0.34
CA ILE A 174 4.18 -12.89 0.23
C ILE A 174 3.01 -13.71 0.81
N TRP A 175 1.92 -13.06 1.25
CA TRP A 175 0.69 -13.69 1.75
C TRP A 175 0.94 -14.73 2.83
N LYS A 176 1.60 -14.34 3.93
CA LYS A 176 1.95 -15.22 5.07
C LYS A 176 2.70 -16.50 4.64
N GLY A 177 3.51 -16.38 3.59
CA GLY A 177 4.25 -17.51 3.01
C GLY A 177 3.42 -18.44 2.11
N LYS A 178 2.11 -18.24 1.97
CA LYS A 178 1.22 -19.10 1.16
C LYS A 178 1.56 -19.11 -0.33
N VAL A 179 2.31 -18.10 -0.80
CA VAL A 179 2.85 -18.10 -2.17
C VAL A 179 3.86 -19.23 -2.41
N LEU A 180 4.46 -19.79 -1.34
CA LEU A 180 5.41 -20.90 -1.40
C LEU A 180 4.73 -22.28 -1.30
N ASP A 181 3.49 -22.33 -0.83
CA ASP A 181 2.75 -23.58 -0.68
C ASP A 181 2.03 -23.94 -2.00
N GLU A 182 2.52 -24.97 -2.68
CA GLU A 182 1.94 -25.45 -3.93
C GLU A 182 0.52 -26.02 -3.74
N ASN A 183 0.18 -26.44 -2.52
CA ASN A 183 -1.11 -27.03 -2.19
C ASN A 183 -2.14 -25.97 -1.73
N ASP A 184 -1.73 -24.73 -1.45
CA ASP A 184 -2.69 -23.66 -1.12
C ASP A 184 -3.47 -23.24 -2.37
N ASN A 185 -4.71 -23.72 -2.41
CA ASN A 185 -5.66 -23.48 -3.48
C ASN A 185 -6.63 -22.34 -3.20
N SER A 186 -6.42 -21.56 -2.13
CA SER A 186 -7.25 -20.38 -1.84
C SER A 186 -7.21 -19.37 -2.99
N SER A 187 -8.34 -18.70 -3.25
CA SER A 187 -8.42 -17.72 -4.34
C SER A 187 -7.40 -16.59 -4.19
N SER A 188 -7.19 -16.13 -2.95
CA SER A 188 -6.20 -15.08 -2.66
C SER A 188 -4.76 -15.52 -2.96
N ALA A 189 -4.35 -16.71 -2.51
CA ALA A 189 -3.00 -17.21 -2.78
C ALA A 189 -2.77 -17.40 -4.28
N LYS A 190 -3.76 -17.96 -5.00
CA LYS A 190 -3.68 -18.10 -6.47
C LYS A 190 -3.54 -16.75 -7.17
N SER A 191 -4.34 -15.76 -6.76
CA SER A 191 -4.31 -14.42 -7.37
C SER A 191 -2.97 -13.72 -7.13
N ILE A 192 -2.40 -13.83 -5.93
CA ILE A 192 -1.10 -13.25 -5.62
C ILE A 192 0.03 -13.97 -6.36
N LYS A 193 0.02 -15.31 -6.42
CA LYS A 193 0.97 -16.09 -7.24
C LYS A 193 0.93 -15.67 -8.71
N LEU A 194 -0.29 -15.50 -9.25
CA LEU A 194 -0.50 -15.04 -10.63
C LEU A 194 0.10 -13.65 -10.84
N LEU A 195 -0.23 -12.70 -9.96
CA LEU A 195 0.31 -11.34 -10.01
C LEU A 195 1.84 -11.32 -9.95
N ASN A 196 2.44 -12.01 -8.97
CA ASN A 196 3.90 -12.06 -8.80
C ASN A 196 4.60 -12.61 -10.05
N ASN A 197 4.07 -13.70 -10.62
CA ASN A 197 4.59 -14.31 -11.85
C ASN A 197 4.40 -13.40 -13.06
N PHE A 198 3.32 -12.62 -13.09
CA PHE A 198 3.06 -11.65 -14.15
C PHE A 198 4.07 -10.50 -14.10
N ILE A 199 4.21 -9.86 -12.93
CA ILE A 199 5.14 -8.74 -12.73
C ILE A 199 6.59 -9.16 -13.00
N ALA A 200 6.97 -10.37 -12.59
CA ALA A 200 8.33 -10.89 -12.82
C ALA A 200 8.73 -10.98 -14.32
N LYS A 201 7.74 -10.98 -15.22
CA LYS A 201 7.92 -11.06 -16.67
C LYS A 201 7.50 -9.76 -17.39
N ASP A 202 7.05 -8.75 -16.65
CA ASP A 202 6.53 -7.52 -17.24
C ASP A 202 7.67 -6.56 -17.58
N GLU A 203 7.99 -6.46 -18.86
CA GLU A 203 9.06 -5.59 -19.35
C GLU A 203 8.73 -4.09 -19.27
N ARG A 204 7.47 -3.73 -18.97
CA ARG A 204 7.01 -2.34 -18.83
C ARG A 204 7.46 -1.68 -17.54
N VAL A 205 7.96 -2.47 -16.58
CA VAL A 205 8.37 -2.00 -15.26
C VAL A 205 9.75 -2.52 -14.86
N GLU A 206 10.43 -1.76 -13.99
CA GLU A 206 11.43 -2.31 -13.08
C GLU A 206 10.72 -2.67 -11.77
N HIS A 207 11.02 -3.82 -11.16
CA HIS A 207 10.35 -4.24 -9.95
C HIS A 207 11.29 -4.81 -8.89
N CYS A 208 10.87 -4.72 -7.64
CA CYS A 208 11.53 -5.33 -6.49
C CYS A 208 10.50 -5.78 -5.45
N LEU A 209 10.52 -7.05 -5.06
CA LEU A 209 9.75 -7.56 -3.93
C LEU A 209 10.61 -7.47 -2.66
N ILE A 210 10.12 -6.74 -1.67
CA ILE A 210 10.77 -6.52 -0.37
C ILE A 210 10.03 -7.35 0.69
N SER A 211 10.77 -8.14 1.47
CA SER A 211 10.23 -8.98 2.55
C SER A 211 9.95 -8.19 3.83
N ILE A 212 9.19 -7.09 3.73
CA ILE A 212 8.70 -6.31 4.87
C ILE A 212 7.29 -6.78 5.23
N TYR A 213 7.04 -7.15 6.48
CA TYR A 213 5.78 -7.76 6.94
C TYR A 213 5.32 -8.91 6.02
N ASP A 214 4.22 -8.72 5.30
CA ASP A 214 3.62 -9.72 4.40
C ASP A 214 4.06 -9.55 2.93
N GLY A 215 5.17 -8.84 2.74
CA GLY A 215 5.78 -8.55 1.45
C GLY A 215 5.17 -7.35 0.74
N MET A 216 6.05 -6.49 0.19
CA MET A 216 5.67 -5.36 -0.65
C MET A 216 6.39 -5.44 -1.98
N THR A 217 5.66 -5.38 -3.08
CA THR A 217 6.26 -5.27 -4.42
C THR A 217 6.21 -3.82 -4.89
N LEU A 218 7.39 -3.28 -5.21
CA LEU A 218 7.55 -1.96 -5.81
C LEU A 218 7.76 -2.14 -7.31
N CYS A 219 7.02 -1.37 -8.12
CA CYS A 219 7.18 -1.33 -9.57
C CYS A 219 7.37 0.12 -10.03
N ILE A 220 8.37 0.37 -10.88
CA ILE A 220 8.59 1.67 -11.53
C ILE A 220 8.28 1.51 -13.01
N LYS A 221 7.35 2.29 -13.53
CA LYS A 221 7.01 2.28 -14.98
C LYS A 221 8.18 2.86 -15.79
N LYS A 222 8.59 2.14 -16.81
CA LYS A 222 9.62 2.57 -17.79
C LYS A 222 9.16 3.67 -18.73
#